data_6453b87b934a7046cb7ba86936e4fff6
#
_entry.id   6453b87b934a7046cb7ba86936e4fff6
#
_cell.length_a   1.000
_cell.length_b   1.000
_cell.length_c   1.000
_cell.angle_alpha   90.00
_cell.angle_beta   90.00
_cell.angle_gamma   90.00
#
_symmetry.space_group_name_H-M   'P 1'
#
loop_
_entity.id
_entity.type
_entity.pdbx_description
1 polymer ?
#
loop_
_entity_poly.entity_id
_entity_poly.type
_entity_poly.pdbx_seq_one_letter_code
_entity_poly.pdbx_strand_id
1 'polypeptide(L)'
;MRKMIAGLLLLTTFVVQAQNNNNAMENTIYQFKVTDIEGNTFDFKELKGKKIMIVNTASKCGLTPQYKQLQALYDTYGSEKFVIVGFPANNFMGQEPGTNDEIATFCQRNYGVSFPMMSKISVKGKDMHPLYAFLTEARLNGVRDSKVTWNFQKYLIGTNGRLEKVIAPRTLPDDEEVVSWITGE
;
A
#
# COMPACT_ATOMS: atom_id res chain seq x y z
N MET A 1 39.19 -38.58 23.77
CA MET A 1 39.01 -37.16 23.45
C MET A 1 38.33 -37.01 22.09
N ARG A 2 37.00 -37.27 22.02
CA ARG A 2 36.24 -37.16 20.75
C ARG A 2 34.74 -37.05 21.03
N LYS A 3 34.28 -35.99 21.71
CA LYS A 3 32.85 -35.71 21.91
C LYS A 3 32.55 -34.24 22.22
N MET A 4 33.14 -33.27 21.50
CA MET A 4 32.79 -31.85 21.71
C MET A 4 32.72 -30.98 20.43
N ILE A 5 32.36 -31.53 19.29
CA ILE A 5 32.24 -30.73 18.03
C ILE A 5 30.82 -30.68 17.50
N ALA A 6 29.90 -31.53 17.96
CA ALA A 6 28.54 -31.57 17.39
C ALA A 6 27.57 -30.49 17.91
N GLY A 7 27.90 -29.81 19.03
CA GLY A 7 26.98 -28.82 19.62
C GLY A 7 27.08 -27.40 19.05
N LEU A 8 28.15 -27.06 18.37
CA LEU A 8 28.39 -25.67 17.91
C LEU A 8 27.78 -25.38 16.52
N LEU A 9 27.58 -26.41 15.71
CA LEU A 9 27.00 -26.25 14.35
C LEU A 9 25.48 -26.01 14.38
N LEU A 10 24.77 -26.52 15.37
CA LEU A 10 23.31 -26.33 15.45
C LEU A 10 22.89 -24.93 15.90
N LEU A 11 23.71 -24.25 16.72
CA LEU A 11 23.40 -22.87 17.16
C LEU A 11 23.58 -21.81 16.06
N THR A 12 24.51 -22.03 15.15
CA THR A 12 24.77 -21.07 14.05
C THR A 12 23.67 -21.09 13.00
N THR A 13 23.02 -22.22 12.75
CA THR A 13 21.92 -22.31 11.77
C THR A 13 20.66 -21.62 12.25
N PHE A 14 20.35 -21.65 13.55
CA PHE A 14 19.19 -20.97 14.12
C PHE A 14 19.33 -19.43 14.08
N VAL A 15 20.50 -18.89 14.34
CA VAL A 15 20.74 -17.43 14.30
C VAL A 15 20.63 -16.89 12.88
N VAL A 16 21.17 -17.60 11.89
CA VAL A 16 21.09 -17.19 10.46
C VAL A 16 19.63 -17.24 9.96
N GLN A 17 18.86 -18.25 10.37
CA GLN A 17 17.45 -18.38 9.98
C GLN A 17 16.59 -17.26 10.60
N ALA A 18 16.83 -16.88 11.85
CA ALA A 18 16.12 -15.78 12.52
C ALA A 18 16.47 -14.41 11.90
N GLN A 19 17.71 -14.16 11.53
CA GLN A 19 18.11 -12.93 10.85
C GLN A 19 17.53 -12.83 9.45
N ASN A 20 17.49 -13.93 8.69
CA ASN A 20 16.86 -13.93 7.34
C ASN A 20 15.35 -13.71 7.40
N ASN A 21 14.65 -14.21 8.43
CA ASN A 21 13.22 -14.00 8.60
C ASN A 21 12.90 -12.55 8.99
N ASN A 22 13.72 -11.89 9.79
CA ASN A 22 13.55 -10.48 10.14
C ASN A 22 13.77 -9.58 8.92
N ASN A 23 14.83 -9.79 8.13
CA ASN A 23 15.08 -9.03 6.91
C ASN A 23 13.98 -9.25 5.84
N ALA A 24 13.38 -10.44 5.77
CA ALA A 24 12.29 -10.72 4.84
C ALA A 24 10.98 -9.98 5.21
N MET A 25 10.76 -9.68 6.50
CA MET A 25 9.60 -8.88 6.94
C MET A 25 9.82 -7.37 6.77
N GLU A 26 11.05 -6.88 6.89
CA GLU A 26 11.39 -5.46 6.74
C GLU A 26 11.13 -4.92 5.33
N ASN A 27 11.18 -5.77 4.30
CA ASN A 27 10.93 -5.39 2.90
C ASN A 27 9.50 -5.66 2.43
N THR A 28 8.53 -5.74 3.36
CA THR A 28 7.12 -5.95 3.03
C THR A 28 6.24 -4.86 3.64
N ILE A 29 5.08 -4.65 3.02
CA ILE A 29 4.08 -3.69 3.54
C ILE A 29 3.55 -4.10 4.92
N TYR A 30 3.67 -5.36 5.32
CA TYR A 30 3.16 -5.91 6.57
C TYR A 30 3.84 -5.37 7.84
N GLN A 31 4.94 -4.63 7.70
CA GLN A 31 5.58 -3.93 8.82
C GLN A 31 4.81 -2.68 9.29
N PHE A 32 3.85 -2.18 8.48
CA PHE A 32 3.18 -0.91 8.75
C PHE A 32 1.86 -1.10 9.48
N LYS A 33 1.63 -0.16 10.41
CA LYS A 33 0.32 0.19 10.96
C LYS A 33 0.08 1.65 10.65
N VAL A 34 -1.13 1.97 10.24
CA VAL A 34 -1.55 3.33 9.91
C VAL A 34 -2.87 3.64 10.62
N THR A 35 -3.29 4.89 10.57
CA THR A 35 -4.59 5.29 11.10
C THR A 35 -5.60 5.33 9.94
N ASP A 36 -6.76 4.72 10.10
CA ASP A 36 -7.84 4.85 9.13
C ASP A 36 -8.51 6.22 9.20
N ILE A 37 -9.45 6.48 8.29
CA ILE A 37 -10.11 7.78 8.19
C ILE A 37 -11.02 8.09 9.39
N GLU A 38 -11.41 7.08 10.15
CA GLU A 38 -12.22 7.17 11.38
C GLU A 38 -11.37 7.30 12.66
N GLY A 39 -10.03 7.19 12.53
CA GLY A 39 -9.10 7.31 13.64
C GLY A 39 -8.69 5.99 14.29
N ASN A 40 -9.10 4.84 13.76
CA ASN A 40 -8.72 3.52 14.27
C ASN A 40 -7.38 3.05 13.70
N THR A 41 -6.74 2.10 14.37
CA THR A 41 -5.52 1.47 13.85
C THR A 41 -5.87 0.47 12.74
N PHE A 42 -5.23 0.63 11.59
CA PHE A 42 -5.26 -0.30 10.46
C PHE A 42 -3.91 -1.03 10.36
N ASP A 43 -3.89 -2.33 10.55
CA ASP A 43 -2.66 -3.15 10.52
C ASP A 43 -2.57 -3.91 9.18
N PHE A 44 -1.56 -3.59 8.37
CA PHE A 44 -1.34 -4.28 7.10
C PHE A 44 -1.07 -5.79 7.24
N LYS A 45 -0.72 -6.28 8.44
CA LYS A 45 -0.58 -7.72 8.69
C LYS A 45 -1.88 -8.49 8.49
N GLU A 46 -3.02 -7.84 8.67
CA GLU A 46 -4.35 -8.44 8.45
C GLU A 46 -4.66 -8.67 6.97
N LEU A 47 -3.88 -8.07 6.09
CA LEU A 47 -4.00 -8.22 4.64
C LEU A 47 -3.07 -9.29 4.05
N LYS A 48 -2.41 -10.11 4.87
CA LYS A 48 -1.53 -11.18 4.38
C LYS A 48 -2.27 -12.12 3.44
N GLY A 49 -1.61 -12.42 2.32
CA GLY A 49 -2.17 -13.30 1.27
C GLY A 49 -3.09 -12.60 0.27
N LYS A 50 -3.41 -11.31 0.48
CA LYS A 50 -4.18 -10.50 -0.48
C LYS A 50 -3.25 -9.73 -1.42
N LYS A 51 -3.67 -9.51 -2.66
CA LYS A 51 -3.14 -8.45 -3.51
C LYS A 51 -3.66 -7.11 -2.99
N ILE A 52 -2.80 -6.10 -2.88
CA ILE A 52 -3.16 -4.81 -2.30
C ILE A 52 -2.86 -3.70 -3.29
N MET A 53 -3.83 -2.86 -3.61
CA MET A 53 -3.63 -1.62 -4.35
C MET A 53 -3.58 -0.45 -3.35
N ILE A 54 -2.43 0.21 -3.26
CA ILE A 54 -2.29 1.48 -2.52
C ILE A 54 -2.48 2.62 -3.51
N VAL A 55 -3.32 3.58 -3.20
CA VAL A 55 -3.58 4.75 -4.06
C VAL A 55 -3.64 6.04 -3.24
N ASN A 56 -2.89 7.07 -3.65
CA ASN A 56 -3.05 8.40 -3.05
C ASN A 56 -4.15 9.19 -3.76
N THR A 57 -5.04 9.78 -2.98
CA THR A 57 -6.28 10.36 -3.49
C THR A 57 -6.41 11.85 -3.18
N ALA A 58 -7.32 12.53 -3.88
CA ALA A 58 -7.69 13.92 -3.60
C ALA A 58 -9.10 14.23 -4.13
N SER A 59 -9.84 15.07 -3.40
CA SER A 59 -11.23 15.43 -3.67
C SER A 59 -11.38 16.51 -4.76
N LYS A 60 -10.34 17.33 -5.00
CA LYS A 60 -10.40 18.49 -5.91
C LYS A 60 -9.40 18.37 -7.07
N CYS A 61 -9.21 17.18 -7.59
CA CYS A 61 -8.28 16.87 -8.68
C CYS A 61 -9.05 16.55 -9.97
N GLY A 62 -8.49 16.89 -11.13
CA GLY A 62 -9.04 16.44 -12.41
C GLY A 62 -9.14 14.93 -12.58
N LEU A 63 -8.39 14.16 -11.77
CA LEU A 63 -8.42 12.70 -11.73
C LEU A 63 -9.38 12.12 -10.67
N THR A 64 -10.05 12.96 -9.87
CA THR A 64 -11.02 12.53 -8.85
C THR A 64 -12.11 11.58 -9.37
N PRO A 65 -12.58 11.68 -10.63
CA PRO A 65 -13.52 10.70 -11.19
C PRO A 65 -13.04 9.24 -11.19
N GLN A 66 -11.71 8.99 -11.02
CA GLN A 66 -11.18 7.62 -10.87
C GLN A 66 -11.70 6.89 -9.62
N TYR A 67 -12.26 7.59 -8.63
CA TYR A 67 -12.93 6.94 -7.51
C TYR A 67 -14.07 5.99 -7.98
N LYS A 68 -14.76 6.35 -9.07
CA LYS A 68 -15.82 5.51 -9.65
C LYS A 68 -15.27 4.16 -10.11
N GLN A 69 -14.13 4.17 -10.83
CA GLN A 69 -13.49 2.95 -11.30
C GLN A 69 -12.83 2.16 -10.16
N LEU A 70 -12.22 2.85 -9.17
CA LEU A 70 -11.69 2.19 -7.97
C LEU A 70 -12.81 1.46 -7.22
N GLN A 71 -13.98 2.10 -7.05
CA GLN A 71 -15.11 1.45 -6.39
C GLN A 71 -15.65 0.28 -7.21
N ALA A 72 -15.78 0.43 -8.52
CA ALA A 72 -16.23 -0.65 -9.40
C ALA A 72 -15.27 -1.88 -9.36
N LEU A 73 -13.95 -1.63 -9.33
CA LEU A 73 -12.96 -2.70 -9.12
C LEU A 73 -13.13 -3.37 -7.75
N TYR A 74 -13.36 -2.57 -6.72
CA TYR A 74 -13.54 -3.09 -5.37
C TYR A 74 -14.83 -3.90 -5.25
N ASP A 75 -15.93 -3.46 -5.88
CA ASP A 75 -17.19 -4.19 -5.93
C ASP A 75 -17.05 -5.53 -6.67
N THR A 76 -16.21 -5.56 -7.71
CA THR A 76 -16.03 -6.75 -8.56
C THR A 76 -15.03 -7.74 -7.96
N TYR A 77 -13.89 -7.26 -7.49
CA TYR A 77 -12.73 -8.07 -7.10
C TYR A 77 -12.39 -7.97 -5.62
N GLY A 78 -12.93 -6.97 -4.90
CA GLY A 78 -12.70 -6.75 -3.47
C GLY A 78 -13.21 -7.96 -2.67
N SER A 79 -12.30 -8.68 -2.04
CA SER A 79 -12.61 -9.95 -1.41
C SER A 79 -11.48 -10.36 -0.46
N GLU A 80 -11.47 -11.64 -0.12
CA GLU A 80 -10.35 -12.27 0.58
C GLU A 80 -9.03 -12.24 -0.21
N LYS A 81 -9.07 -12.01 -1.54
CA LYS A 81 -7.90 -12.05 -2.43
C LYS A 81 -7.37 -10.68 -2.87
N PHE A 82 -8.19 -9.62 -2.83
CA PHE A 82 -7.82 -8.29 -3.27
C PHE A 82 -8.42 -7.20 -2.40
N VAL A 83 -7.68 -6.12 -2.18
CA VAL A 83 -8.12 -4.94 -1.43
C VAL A 83 -7.52 -3.66 -2.00
N ILE A 84 -8.28 -2.57 -1.97
CA ILE A 84 -7.81 -1.22 -2.24
C ILE A 84 -7.67 -0.48 -0.91
N VAL A 85 -6.57 0.26 -0.74
CA VAL A 85 -6.34 1.12 0.43
C VAL A 85 -6.03 2.53 -0.07
N GLY A 86 -6.94 3.46 0.19
CA GLY A 86 -6.86 4.85 -0.24
C GLY A 86 -6.20 5.75 0.81
N PHE A 87 -5.28 6.60 0.37
CA PHE A 87 -4.59 7.58 1.21
C PHE A 87 -4.85 9.00 0.71
N PRO A 88 -5.74 9.77 1.33
CA PRO A 88 -5.90 11.19 1.02
C PRO A 88 -4.58 11.95 1.21
N ALA A 89 -4.21 12.82 0.26
CA ALA A 89 -2.95 13.54 0.28
C ALA A 89 -3.07 14.95 -0.30
N ASN A 90 -2.62 15.96 0.47
CA ASN A 90 -2.71 17.37 0.05
C ASN A 90 -1.44 17.90 -0.63
N ASN A 91 -0.50 17.01 -1.01
CA ASN A 91 0.81 17.39 -1.55
C ASN A 91 0.79 17.98 -2.97
N PHE A 92 -0.31 17.83 -3.70
CA PHE A 92 -0.42 18.27 -5.08
C PHE A 92 -1.41 19.43 -5.18
N MET A 93 -0.88 20.65 -5.24
CA MET A 93 -1.62 21.91 -5.41
C MET A 93 -2.74 22.14 -4.37
N GLY A 94 -2.62 21.56 -3.17
CA GLY A 94 -3.66 21.71 -2.14
C GLY A 94 -5.01 21.10 -2.51
N GLN A 95 -5.00 20.03 -3.33
CA GLN A 95 -6.23 19.43 -3.88
C GLN A 95 -6.97 18.50 -2.90
N GLU A 96 -6.47 18.34 -1.66
CA GLU A 96 -7.16 17.63 -0.58
C GLU A 96 -7.19 18.46 0.71
N PRO A 97 -7.87 19.62 0.71
CA PRO A 97 -7.85 20.53 1.84
C PRO A 97 -8.71 20.09 3.03
N GLY A 98 -9.68 19.20 2.81
CA GLY A 98 -10.67 18.78 3.80
C GLY A 98 -10.07 18.08 5.02
N THR A 99 -10.84 18.02 6.10
CA THR A 99 -10.60 17.14 7.24
C THR A 99 -10.88 15.68 6.87
N ASN A 100 -10.49 14.72 7.70
CA ASN A 100 -10.79 13.30 7.47
C ASN A 100 -12.33 13.07 7.35
N ASP A 101 -13.13 13.69 8.20
CA ASP A 101 -14.60 13.58 8.17
C ASP A 101 -15.22 14.13 6.89
N GLU A 102 -14.71 15.29 6.42
CA GLU A 102 -15.13 15.89 5.15
C GLU A 102 -14.76 15.01 3.97
N ILE A 103 -13.57 14.41 3.98
CA ILE A 103 -13.09 13.50 2.93
C ILE A 103 -13.93 12.21 2.94
N ALA A 104 -14.15 11.59 4.10
CA ALA A 104 -14.99 10.40 4.23
C ALA A 104 -16.40 10.64 3.68
N THR A 105 -17.01 11.77 4.09
CA THR A 105 -18.32 12.20 3.61
C THR A 105 -18.34 12.41 2.09
N PHE A 106 -17.31 13.08 1.55
CA PHE A 106 -17.18 13.31 0.11
C PHE A 106 -17.09 12.00 -0.67
N CYS A 107 -16.21 11.09 -0.26
CA CYS A 107 -15.99 9.81 -0.91
C CYS A 107 -17.25 8.95 -0.93
N GLN A 108 -17.91 8.84 0.22
CA GLN A 108 -19.11 8.03 0.36
C GLN A 108 -20.30 8.63 -0.42
N ARG A 109 -20.56 9.94 -0.33
CA ARG A 109 -21.72 10.58 -0.97
C ARG A 109 -21.60 10.67 -2.48
N ASN A 110 -20.40 10.93 -3.02
CA ASN A 110 -20.21 11.19 -4.45
C ASN A 110 -19.86 9.93 -5.23
N TYR A 111 -19.24 8.93 -4.59
CA TYR A 111 -18.68 7.76 -5.27
C TYR A 111 -19.07 6.43 -4.63
N GLY A 112 -19.75 6.45 -3.48
CA GLY A 112 -20.12 5.24 -2.75
C GLY A 112 -18.92 4.46 -2.25
N VAL A 113 -17.77 5.13 -1.99
CA VAL A 113 -16.52 4.46 -1.59
C VAL A 113 -16.75 3.62 -0.35
N SER A 114 -16.46 2.33 -0.46
CA SER A 114 -16.54 1.34 0.61
C SER A 114 -15.22 0.59 0.86
N PHE A 115 -14.22 0.78 0.02
CA PHE A 115 -12.88 0.27 0.31
C PHE A 115 -12.20 1.08 1.42
N PRO A 116 -11.25 0.48 2.17
CA PRO A 116 -10.52 1.13 3.26
C PRO A 116 -9.90 2.46 2.85
N MET A 117 -10.31 3.52 3.53
CA MET A 117 -9.71 4.86 3.43
C MET A 117 -8.93 5.15 4.70
N MET A 118 -7.73 5.70 4.54
CA MET A 118 -6.85 6.07 5.65
C MET A 118 -6.95 7.55 5.96
N SER A 119 -6.48 7.95 7.13
CA SER A 119 -6.28 9.35 7.48
C SER A 119 -5.37 10.04 6.47
N LYS A 120 -5.61 11.34 6.26
CA LYS A 120 -4.79 12.15 5.36
C LYS A 120 -3.33 12.17 5.80
N ILE A 121 -2.42 11.89 4.87
CA ILE A 121 -0.96 11.86 5.11
C ILE A 121 -0.20 12.66 4.05
N SER A 122 1.08 12.91 4.30
CA SER A 122 2.01 13.40 3.28
C SER A 122 2.61 12.22 2.50
N VAL A 123 2.57 12.29 1.16
CA VAL A 123 3.08 11.23 0.26
C VAL A 123 4.37 11.62 -0.45
N LYS A 124 4.90 12.82 -0.18
CA LYS A 124 6.18 13.31 -0.70
C LYS A 124 6.73 14.46 0.13
N GLY A 125 8.03 14.78 -0.04
CA GLY A 125 8.68 15.88 0.67
C GLY A 125 9.31 15.43 1.98
N LYS A 126 9.66 16.41 2.83
CA LYS A 126 10.42 16.14 4.06
C LYS A 126 9.58 15.42 5.14
N ASP A 127 8.28 15.58 5.09
CA ASP A 127 7.28 15.01 5.98
C ASP A 127 6.59 13.78 5.41
N MET A 128 7.16 13.19 4.35
CA MET A 128 6.63 11.99 3.71
C MET A 128 6.46 10.86 4.72
N HIS A 129 5.25 10.28 4.76
CA HIS A 129 4.92 9.17 5.65
C HIS A 129 5.83 7.96 5.38
N PRO A 130 6.30 7.21 6.41
CA PRO A 130 7.19 6.05 6.24
C PRO A 130 6.69 4.98 5.27
N LEU A 131 5.38 4.75 5.19
CA LEU A 131 4.78 3.86 4.18
C LEU A 131 5.10 4.31 2.75
N TYR A 132 5.01 5.62 2.48
CA TYR A 132 5.31 6.14 1.14
C TYR A 132 6.82 6.18 0.86
N ALA A 133 7.66 6.37 1.87
CA ALA A 133 9.10 6.14 1.73
C ALA A 133 9.38 4.69 1.33
N PHE A 134 8.75 3.70 1.98
CA PHE A 134 8.84 2.30 1.60
C PHE A 134 8.40 2.08 0.13
N LEU A 135 7.26 2.62 -0.29
CA LEU A 135 6.74 2.44 -1.65
C LEU A 135 7.63 3.07 -2.73
N THR A 136 8.45 4.08 -2.38
CA THR A 136 9.21 4.87 -3.36
C THR A 136 10.72 4.64 -3.34
N GLU A 137 11.28 4.03 -2.28
CA GLU A 137 12.73 3.89 -2.13
C GLU A 137 13.17 2.41 -2.21
N ALA A 138 14.01 2.08 -3.22
CA ALA A 138 14.54 0.72 -3.43
C ALA A 138 15.24 0.16 -2.18
N ARG A 139 15.93 1.01 -1.42
CA ARG A 139 16.61 0.59 -0.18
C ARG A 139 15.64 0.06 0.90
N LEU A 140 14.36 0.45 0.85
CA LEU A 140 13.32 0.05 1.79
C LEU A 140 12.44 -1.07 1.25
N ASN A 141 12.04 -0.99 -0.04
CA ASN A 141 11.15 -1.99 -0.65
C ASN A 141 11.89 -3.18 -1.28
N GLY A 142 13.19 -3.07 -1.51
CA GLY A 142 14.02 -4.10 -2.10
C GLY A 142 13.77 -4.34 -3.61
N VAL A 143 13.01 -3.45 -4.28
CA VAL A 143 12.60 -3.63 -5.67
C VAL A 143 13.05 -2.49 -6.57
N ARG A 144 12.59 -1.26 -6.31
CA ARG A 144 12.89 -0.12 -7.20
C ARG A 144 12.67 1.24 -6.53
N ASP A 145 13.39 2.24 -7.02
CA ASP A 145 13.08 3.64 -6.76
C ASP A 145 11.93 4.11 -7.65
N SER A 146 11.08 4.98 -7.10
CA SER A 146 10.01 5.67 -7.81
C SER A 146 9.72 7.02 -7.14
N LYS A 147 8.77 7.77 -7.70
CA LYS A 147 8.30 9.03 -7.09
C LYS A 147 6.79 9.09 -7.21
N VAL A 148 6.12 9.64 -6.21
CA VAL A 148 4.71 10.00 -6.36
C VAL A 148 4.65 11.26 -7.24
N THR A 149 4.16 11.11 -8.45
CA THR A 149 4.18 12.18 -9.46
C THR A 149 2.93 13.04 -9.44
N TRP A 150 1.78 12.48 -9.03
CA TRP A 150 0.50 13.17 -8.91
C TRP A 150 -0.48 12.39 -8.04
N ASN A 151 -1.67 12.97 -7.79
CA ASN A 151 -2.80 12.24 -7.18
C ASN A 151 -3.21 11.05 -8.06
N PHE A 152 -3.74 10.01 -7.44
CA PHE A 152 -4.19 8.76 -8.06
C PHE A 152 -3.06 7.92 -8.67
N GLN A 153 -1.83 8.06 -8.20
CA GLN A 153 -0.78 7.06 -8.48
C GLN A 153 -1.06 5.80 -7.66
N LYS A 154 -0.89 4.63 -8.29
CA LYS A 154 -1.17 3.35 -7.65
C LYS A 154 0.11 2.56 -7.48
N TYR A 155 0.19 1.82 -6.39
CA TYR A 155 1.24 0.85 -6.06
C TYR A 155 0.59 -0.50 -5.86
N LEU A 156 1.02 -1.50 -6.64
CA LEU A 156 0.46 -2.83 -6.60
C LEU A 156 1.39 -3.74 -5.79
N ILE A 157 0.84 -4.30 -4.73
CA ILE A 157 1.54 -5.13 -3.75
C ILE A 157 1.05 -6.57 -3.89
N GLY A 158 1.96 -7.48 -4.13
CA GLY A 158 1.67 -8.91 -4.28
C GLY A 158 1.25 -9.58 -2.96
N THR A 159 0.78 -10.81 -3.06
CA THR A 159 0.29 -11.61 -1.92
C THR A 159 1.35 -11.85 -0.83
N ASN A 160 2.63 -11.70 -1.18
CA ASN A 160 3.77 -11.78 -0.26
C ASN A 160 4.09 -10.44 0.44
N GLY A 161 3.30 -9.39 0.17
CA GLY A 161 3.48 -8.05 0.74
C GLY A 161 4.57 -7.20 0.08
N ARG A 162 5.14 -7.64 -1.04
CA ARG A 162 6.19 -6.92 -1.77
C ARG A 162 5.59 -6.03 -2.87
N LEU A 163 6.26 -4.91 -3.13
CA LEU A 163 5.94 -4.06 -4.26
C LEU A 163 6.19 -4.84 -5.57
N GLU A 164 5.20 -4.86 -6.47
CA GLU A 164 5.30 -5.51 -7.78
C GLU A 164 5.26 -4.49 -8.92
N LYS A 165 4.30 -3.55 -8.86
CA LYS A 165 4.13 -2.55 -9.92
C LYS A 165 3.87 -1.15 -9.36
N VAL A 166 4.25 -0.15 -10.16
CA VAL A 166 3.91 1.27 -9.94
C VAL A 166 3.15 1.75 -11.17
N ILE A 167 1.90 2.10 -10.98
CA ILE A 167 0.98 2.50 -12.04
C ILE A 167 0.85 4.03 -12.04
N ALA A 168 1.01 4.64 -13.21
CA ALA A 168 0.98 6.07 -13.36
C ALA A 168 -0.39 6.69 -12.97
N PRO A 169 -0.44 7.96 -12.52
CA PRO A 169 -1.69 8.61 -12.11
C PRO A 169 -2.80 8.59 -13.15
N ARG A 170 -2.44 8.78 -14.44
CA ARG A 170 -3.41 8.86 -15.56
C ARG A 170 -3.87 7.51 -16.07
N THR A 171 -3.14 6.43 -15.79
CA THR A 171 -3.59 5.06 -16.08
C THR A 171 -4.83 4.79 -15.23
N LEU A 172 -5.92 4.40 -15.87
CA LEU A 172 -7.18 4.15 -15.19
C LEU A 172 -7.08 2.95 -14.25
N PRO A 173 -7.83 2.94 -13.15
CA PRO A 173 -7.85 1.79 -12.24
C PRO A 173 -8.26 0.47 -12.91
N ASP A 174 -9.15 0.54 -13.90
CA ASP A 174 -9.68 -0.58 -14.68
C ASP A 174 -8.92 -0.84 -16.00
N ASP A 175 -7.70 -0.29 -16.13
CA ASP A 175 -6.80 -0.61 -17.23
C ASP A 175 -6.46 -2.11 -17.26
N GLU A 176 -6.29 -2.66 -18.47
CA GLU A 176 -6.01 -4.09 -18.68
C GLU A 176 -4.81 -4.58 -17.85
N GLU A 177 -3.75 -3.76 -17.76
CA GLU A 177 -2.57 -4.10 -16.95
C GLU A 177 -2.92 -4.30 -15.46
N VAL A 178 -3.85 -3.50 -14.94
CA VAL A 178 -4.27 -3.56 -13.54
C VAL A 178 -5.21 -4.74 -13.33
N VAL A 179 -6.17 -4.94 -14.21
CA VAL A 179 -7.14 -6.05 -14.13
C VAL A 179 -6.43 -7.39 -14.26
N SER A 180 -5.56 -7.57 -15.27
CA SER A 180 -4.75 -8.77 -15.43
C SER A 180 -3.87 -9.04 -14.20
N TRP A 181 -3.31 -7.99 -13.60
CA TRP A 181 -2.57 -8.17 -12.35
C TRP A 181 -3.48 -8.64 -11.21
N ILE A 182 -4.72 -8.13 -11.09
CA ILE A 182 -5.66 -8.57 -10.05
C ILE A 182 -6.06 -10.02 -10.26
N THR A 183 -6.46 -10.41 -11.49
CA THR A 183 -6.98 -11.74 -11.81
C THR A 183 -5.88 -12.81 -11.90
N GLY A 184 -4.67 -12.42 -12.26
CA GLY A 184 -3.53 -13.32 -12.49
C GLY A 184 -3.52 -13.92 -13.88
N GLU A 185 -4.21 -13.28 -14.83
CA GLU A 185 -4.28 -13.65 -16.25
C GLU A 185 -3.20 -12.97 -17.08
#